data_d519bb06469b3d91fd1ecb375303b0db
#
_entry.id   d519bb06469b3d91fd1ecb375303b0db
#
_cell.length_a   1.000
_cell.length_b   1.000
_cell.length_c   1.000
_cell.angle_alpha   90.00
_cell.angle_beta   90.00
_cell.angle_gamma   90.00
#
_symmetry.space_group_name_H-M   'P 1'
#
loop_
_entity.id
_entity.type
_entity.pdbx_description
1 polymer ?
#
loop_
_entity_poly.entity_id
_entity_poly.type
_entity_poly.pdbx_seq_one_letter_code
_entity_poly.pdbx_strand_id
1 'polypeptide(L)'
;MIAQPPERIIAGVRRGEESACSTLVDYLYPVIMPIVRKNRPVRDEEEDIVQEIFIKVFSRIKQFSGQVPINHWVSRVALNTCYDLLRRQQKQPAFQDIELELDRIAYLGNKVSIDPRKFAEMGGELAKELLETLLTSLTRNEQVVIRLMDLQEKSILETCELTGWGESKVKVTAMRARRKLKRALTRLENISQNHKKFHLP
;
A
#
# COMPACT_ATOMS: atom_id res chain seq x y z
N MET A 1 20.22 -9.75 -9.55
CA MET A 1 19.62 -8.89 -10.60
C MET A 1 18.87 -9.83 -11.56
N ILE A 2 17.53 -9.76 -11.66
CA ILE A 2 16.77 -10.60 -12.61
C ILE A 2 17.04 -10.03 -14.01
N ALA A 3 17.64 -10.83 -14.90
CA ALA A 3 17.92 -10.41 -16.29
C ALA A 3 16.61 -10.03 -16.99
N GLN A 4 16.64 -8.99 -17.84
CA GLN A 4 15.41 -8.60 -18.59
C GLN A 4 14.99 -9.73 -19.54
N PRO A 5 13.69 -9.96 -19.75
CA PRO A 5 13.24 -10.92 -20.74
C PRO A 5 13.68 -10.44 -22.12
N PRO A 6 14.09 -11.36 -23.01
CA PRO A 6 14.43 -11.00 -24.38
C PRO A 6 13.28 -10.25 -25.07
N GLU A 7 13.61 -9.24 -25.89
CA GLU A 7 12.61 -8.46 -26.64
C GLU A 7 11.65 -9.35 -27.47
N ARG A 8 12.15 -10.51 -27.94
CA ARG A 8 11.33 -11.51 -28.65
C ARG A 8 10.13 -11.99 -27.84
N ILE A 9 10.26 -12.11 -26.49
CA ILE A 9 9.16 -12.53 -25.63
C ILE A 9 8.09 -11.43 -25.59
N ILE A 10 8.50 -10.17 -25.40
CA ILE A 10 7.55 -9.03 -25.40
C ILE A 10 6.86 -8.92 -26.77
N ALA A 11 7.59 -9.13 -27.86
CA ALA A 11 7.01 -9.13 -29.21
C ALA A 11 6.02 -10.29 -29.41
N GLY A 12 6.34 -11.50 -28.91
CA GLY A 12 5.43 -12.65 -28.95
C GLY A 12 4.14 -12.39 -28.15
N VAL A 13 4.24 -11.82 -26.94
CA VAL A 13 3.09 -11.44 -26.12
C VAL A 13 2.20 -10.41 -26.84
N ARG A 14 2.80 -9.43 -27.54
CA ARG A 14 2.04 -8.45 -28.33
C ARG A 14 1.26 -9.07 -29.50
N ARG A 15 1.74 -10.21 -30.01
CA ARG A 15 1.05 -11.02 -31.04
C ARG A 15 0.04 -12.00 -30.47
N GLY A 16 0.01 -12.17 -29.13
CA GLY A 16 -0.89 -13.12 -28.45
C GLY A 16 -0.36 -14.56 -28.44
N GLU A 17 0.94 -14.78 -28.59
CA GLU A 17 1.56 -16.11 -28.52
C GLU A 17 1.49 -16.65 -27.10
N GLU A 18 0.81 -17.78 -26.91
CA GLU A 18 0.56 -18.39 -25.60
C GLU A 18 1.86 -18.75 -24.86
N SER A 19 2.83 -19.32 -25.57
CA SER A 19 4.15 -19.67 -24.99
C SER A 19 4.92 -18.43 -24.50
N ALA A 20 4.83 -17.31 -25.23
CA ALA A 20 5.44 -16.05 -24.81
C ALA A 20 4.72 -15.46 -23.59
N CYS A 21 3.39 -15.57 -23.53
CA CYS A 21 2.60 -15.14 -22.38
C CYS A 21 2.96 -15.95 -21.12
N SER A 22 3.03 -17.28 -21.20
CA SER A 22 3.45 -18.15 -20.10
C SER A 22 4.85 -17.78 -19.60
N THR A 23 5.81 -17.65 -20.53
CA THR A 23 7.19 -17.26 -20.17
C THR A 23 7.24 -15.90 -19.48
N LEU A 24 6.42 -14.93 -19.92
CA LEU A 24 6.38 -13.62 -19.29
C LEU A 24 5.74 -13.67 -17.89
N VAL A 25 4.73 -14.51 -17.68
CA VAL A 25 4.14 -14.76 -16.35
C VAL A 25 5.20 -15.30 -15.39
N ASP A 26 5.91 -16.36 -15.77
CA ASP A 26 6.94 -16.98 -14.94
C ASP A 26 8.05 -15.99 -14.57
N TYR A 27 8.40 -15.12 -15.50
CA TYR A 27 9.41 -14.08 -15.29
C TYR A 27 8.92 -12.97 -14.34
N LEU A 28 7.67 -12.54 -14.45
CA LEU A 28 7.12 -11.41 -13.71
C LEU A 28 6.52 -11.79 -12.35
N TYR A 29 6.11 -13.03 -12.17
CA TYR A 29 5.51 -13.50 -10.92
C TYR A 29 6.37 -13.21 -9.69
N PRO A 30 7.70 -13.53 -9.69
CA PRO A 30 8.56 -13.21 -8.55
C PRO A 30 8.79 -11.70 -8.33
N VAL A 31 8.51 -10.86 -9.32
CA VAL A 31 8.54 -9.39 -9.18
C VAL A 31 7.23 -8.88 -8.56
N ILE A 32 6.09 -9.44 -8.96
CA ILE A 32 4.76 -8.99 -8.54
C ILE A 32 4.44 -9.43 -7.11
N MET A 33 4.69 -10.69 -6.76
CA MET A 33 4.31 -11.26 -5.47
C MET A 33 4.81 -10.48 -4.25
N PRO A 34 6.09 -10.07 -4.16
CA PRO A 34 6.56 -9.27 -3.02
C PRO A 34 5.85 -7.91 -2.91
N ILE A 35 5.46 -7.32 -4.05
CA ILE A 35 4.73 -6.04 -4.09
C ILE A 35 3.31 -6.26 -3.55
N VAL A 36 2.62 -7.31 -4.00
CA VAL A 36 1.27 -7.64 -3.54
C VAL A 36 1.28 -7.90 -2.04
N ARG A 37 2.15 -8.79 -1.53
CA ARG A 37 2.24 -9.13 -0.11
C ARG A 37 2.44 -7.91 0.79
N LYS A 38 3.22 -6.92 0.35
CA LYS A 38 3.50 -5.71 1.12
C LYS A 38 2.41 -4.64 1.02
N ASN A 39 1.59 -4.67 -0.01
CA ASN A 39 0.69 -3.55 -0.33
C ASN A 39 -0.78 -3.96 -0.52
N ARG A 40 -1.12 -5.26 -0.39
CA ARG A 40 -2.50 -5.72 -0.54
C ARG A 40 -3.40 -5.24 0.59
N PRO A 41 -4.69 -5.04 0.35
CA PRO A 41 -5.70 -4.93 1.39
C PRO A 41 -5.76 -6.24 2.21
N VAL A 42 -6.10 -6.12 3.50
CA VAL A 42 -6.13 -7.30 4.42
C VAL A 42 -7.18 -8.34 4.02
N ARG A 43 -8.24 -7.91 3.31
CA ARG A 43 -9.40 -8.75 2.98
C ARG A 43 -9.32 -9.44 1.62
N ASP A 44 -8.33 -9.09 0.79
CA ASP A 44 -8.23 -9.62 -0.57
C ASP A 44 -7.20 -10.76 -0.63
N GLU A 45 -7.51 -11.80 -1.38
CA GLU A 45 -6.59 -12.91 -1.63
C GLU A 45 -5.44 -12.47 -2.53
N GLU A 46 -4.23 -12.97 -2.25
CA GLU A 46 -3.02 -12.60 -2.99
C GLU A 46 -3.15 -12.98 -4.48
N GLU A 47 -3.70 -14.15 -4.73
CA GLU A 47 -3.87 -14.72 -6.06
C GLU A 47 -4.80 -13.89 -6.93
N ASP A 48 -5.91 -13.40 -6.40
CA ASP A 48 -6.88 -12.58 -7.12
C ASP A 48 -6.24 -11.25 -7.55
N ILE A 49 -5.47 -10.65 -6.64
CA ILE A 49 -4.75 -9.41 -6.93
C ILE A 49 -3.69 -9.63 -8.01
N VAL A 50 -2.95 -10.74 -7.93
CA VAL A 50 -1.94 -11.10 -8.94
C VAL A 50 -2.59 -11.31 -10.30
N GLN A 51 -3.74 -11.99 -10.36
CA GLN A 51 -4.50 -12.16 -11.60
C GLN A 51 -4.95 -10.80 -12.18
N GLU A 52 -5.52 -9.91 -11.35
CA GLU A 52 -5.91 -8.56 -11.80
C GLU A 52 -4.72 -7.77 -12.34
N ILE A 53 -3.53 -7.92 -11.72
CA ILE A 53 -2.30 -7.29 -12.20
C ILE A 53 -1.91 -7.84 -13.56
N PHE A 54 -1.90 -9.17 -13.77
CA PHE A 54 -1.56 -9.76 -15.07
C PHE A 54 -2.55 -9.36 -16.16
N ILE A 55 -3.85 -9.34 -15.87
CA ILE A 55 -4.87 -8.83 -16.82
C ILE A 55 -4.51 -7.40 -17.25
N LYS A 56 -4.14 -6.52 -16.30
CA LYS A 56 -3.73 -5.14 -16.62
C LYS A 56 -2.40 -5.07 -17.38
N VAL A 57 -1.44 -5.93 -17.06
CA VAL A 57 -0.17 -6.03 -17.77
C VAL A 57 -0.41 -6.40 -19.23
N PHE A 58 -1.14 -7.50 -19.48
CA PHE A 58 -1.40 -7.97 -20.85
C PHE A 58 -2.25 -6.99 -21.66
N SER A 59 -3.28 -6.40 -21.05
CA SER A 59 -4.11 -5.41 -21.74
C SER A 59 -3.34 -4.14 -22.14
N ARG A 60 -2.28 -3.81 -21.42
CA ARG A 60 -1.47 -2.58 -21.61
C ARG A 60 -0.09 -2.84 -22.21
N ILE A 61 0.29 -4.08 -22.51
CA ILE A 61 1.62 -4.44 -23.01
C ILE A 61 1.98 -3.71 -24.32
N LYS A 62 0.97 -3.37 -25.14
CA LYS A 62 1.15 -2.57 -26.36
C LYS A 62 1.62 -1.14 -26.06
N GLN A 63 1.34 -0.61 -24.87
CA GLN A 63 1.74 0.74 -24.44
C GLN A 63 3.15 0.75 -23.82
N PHE A 64 3.74 -0.42 -23.55
CA PHE A 64 5.09 -0.51 -23.04
C PHE A 64 6.09 -0.10 -24.12
N SER A 65 6.76 1.05 -23.93
CA SER A 65 7.68 1.64 -24.92
C SER A 65 9.10 1.08 -24.90
N GLY A 66 9.46 0.31 -23.83
CA GLY A 66 10.84 -0.17 -23.63
C GLY A 66 11.81 0.89 -23.06
N GLN A 67 11.39 2.15 -22.85
CA GLN A 67 12.24 3.21 -22.29
C GLN A 67 12.71 2.93 -20.85
N VAL A 68 12.00 2.08 -20.14
CA VAL A 68 12.35 1.62 -18.79
C VAL A 68 12.34 0.10 -18.78
N PRO A 69 13.09 -0.57 -17.86
CA PRO A 69 12.98 -2.01 -17.69
C PRO A 69 11.53 -2.45 -17.44
N ILE A 70 11.13 -3.59 -18.03
CA ILE A 70 9.76 -4.09 -17.88
C ILE A 70 9.39 -4.33 -16.42
N ASN A 71 10.34 -4.73 -15.59
CA ASN A 71 10.13 -4.90 -14.15
C ASN A 71 9.68 -3.61 -13.47
N HIS A 72 10.27 -2.46 -13.83
CA HIS A 72 9.87 -1.15 -13.29
C HIS A 72 8.47 -0.76 -13.77
N TRP A 73 8.17 -1.01 -15.04
CA TRP A 73 6.84 -0.74 -15.57
C TRP A 73 5.77 -1.60 -14.91
N VAL A 74 6.02 -2.92 -14.76
CA VAL A 74 5.11 -3.86 -14.10
C VAL A 74 4.98 -3.55 -12.60
N SER A 75 6.06 -3.19 -11.91
CA SER A 75 6.00 -2.77 -10.52
C SER A 75 5.06 -1.58 -10.31
N ARG A 76 5.05 -0.61 -11.23
CA ARG A 76 4.09 0.50 -11.21
C ARG A 76 2.65 0.03 -11.42
N VAL A 77 2.43 -0.91 -12.34
CA VAL A 77 1.09 -1.50 -12.56
C VAL A 77 0.62 -2.23 -11.32
N ALA A 78 1.47 -3.04 -10.70
CA ALA A 78 1.18 -3.80 -9.48
C ALA A 78 0.86 -2.87 -8.30
N LEU A 79 1.73 -1.90 -8.01
CA LEU A 79 1.49 -0.91 -6.95
C LEU A 79 0.19 -0.16 -7.15
N ASN A 80 -0.05 0.36 -8.35
CA ASN A 80 -1.27 1.09 -8.65
C ASN A 80 -2.52 0.20 -8.48
N THR A 81 -2.44 -1.08 -8.83
CA THR A 81 -3.55 -2.02 -8.64
C THR A 81 -3.84 -2.24 -7.16
N CYS A 82 -2.83 -2.54 -6.34
CA CYS A 82 -3.01 -2.68 -4.89
C CYS A 82 -3.64 -1.43 -4.27
N TYR A 83 -3.18 -0.24 -4.65
CA TYR A 83 -3.73 1.00 -4.11
C TYR A 83 -5.13 1.35 -4.63
N ASP A 84 -5.49 0.93 -5.85
CA ASP A 84 -6.87 1.07 -6.35
C ASP A 84 -7.83 0.16 -5.58
N LEU A 85 -7.40 -1.05 -5.22
CA LEU A 85 -8.16 -1.97 -4.37
C LEU A 85 -8.34 -1.41 -2.96
N LEU A 86 -7.26 -0.96 -2.32
CA LEU A 86 -7.33 -0.28 -1.02
C LEU A 86 -8.33 0.88 -1.03
N ARG A 87 -8.32 1.70 -2.09
CA ARG A 87 -9.26 2.81 -2.25
C ARG A 87 -10.72 2.34 -2.41
N ARG A 88 -10.95 1.23 -3.12
CA ARG A 88 -12.31 0.67 -3.29
C ARG A 88 -12.87 0.22 -1.94
N GLN A 89 -12.07 -0.43 -1.12
CA GLN A 89 -12.47 -0.85 0.23
C GLN A 89 -12.81 0.35 1.13
N GLN A 90 -12.05 1.43 1.07
CA GLN A 90 -12.31 2.66 1.83
C GLN A 90 -13.62 3.38 1.45
N LYS A 91 -14.13 3.17 0.24
CA LYS A 91 -15.41 3.74 -0.21
C LYS A 91 -16.62 2.91 0.19
N GLN A 92 -16.46 1.74 0.79
CA GLN A 92 -17.57 0.97 1.32
C GLN A 92 -18.10 1.62 2.61
N PRO A 93 -19.44 1.61 2.86
CA PRO A 93 -20.05 2.32 3.98
C PRO A 93 -19.48 1.97 5.36
N ALA A 94 -18.88 0.80 5.52
CA ALA A 94 -18.22 0.37 6.76
C ALA A 94 -16.98 1.21 7.14
N PHE A 95 -16.49 2.05 6.24
CA PHE A 95 -15.32 2.93 6.46
C PHE A 95 -15.67 4.42 6.45
N GLN A 96 -16.97 4.78 6.40
CA GLN A 96 -17.39 6.20 6.38
C GLN A 96 -17.34 6.87 7.75
N ASP A 97 -17.27 6.08 8.83
CA ASP A 97 -17.17 6.60 10.20
C ASP A 97 -15.76 6.38 10.78
N ILE A 98 -14.78 7.10 10.22
CA ILE A 98 -13.40 7.14 10.78
C ILE A 98 -13.46 7.61 12.25
N GLU A 99 -14.37 8.52 12.62
CA GLU A 99 -14.55 8.97 14.00
C GLU A 99 -15.06 7.84 14.89
N LEU A 100 -16.05 7.06 14.46
CA LEU A 100 -16.57 5.89 15.18
C LEU A 100 -15.51 4.77 15.29
N GLU A 101 -14.70 4.55 14.26
CA GLU A 101 -13.65 3.54 14.29
C GLU A 101 -12.46 3.99 15.15
N LEU A 102 -12.12 5.27 15.14
CA LEU A 102 -11.13 5.85 16.06
C LEU A 102 -11.63 5.80 17.50
N ASP A 103 -12.93 6.05 17.75
CA ASP A 103 -13.55 5.91 19.08
C ASP A 103 -13.58 4.45 19.54
N ARG A 104 -13.85 3.50 18.63
CA ARG A 104 -13.79 2.06 18.91
C ARG A 104 -12.37 1.61 19.25
N ILE A 105 -11.39 2.06 18.50
CA ILE A 105 -9.96 1.76 18.76
C ILE A 105 -9.51 2.43 20.05
N ALA A 106 -9.93 3.66 20.33
CA ALA A 106 -9.68 4.32 21.61
C ALA A 106 -10.34 3.58 22.79
N TYR A 107 -11.55 3.05 22.60
CA TYR A 107 -12.23 2.21 23.60
C TYR A 107 -11.51 0.88 23.83
N LEU A 108 -11.03 0.23 22.77
CA LEU A 108 -10.20 -0.98 22.86
C LEU A 108 -8.82 -0.66 23.44
N GLY A 109 -8.24 0.47 23.08
CA GLY A 109 -6.97 0.98 23.59
C GLY A 109 -7.02 1.41 25.07
N ASN A 110 -8.23 1.73 25.61
CA ASN A 110 -8.41 2.01 27.04
C ASN A 110 -8.26 0.77 27.92
N LYS A 111 -8.45 -0.43 27.38
CA LYS A 111 -8.04 -1.68 28.07
C LYS A 111 -6.54 -1.91 28.00
N VAL A 112 -5.82 -1.18 27.14
CA VAL A 112 -4.37 -1.26 26.95
C VAL A 112 -3.87 0.19 26.90
N SER A 113 -3.15 0.64 27.92
CA SER A 113 -2.50 1.96 27.95
C SER A 113 -1.70 2.15 26.67
N ILE A 114 -2.00 3.19 25.87
CA ILE A 114 -1.27 3.54 24.65
C ILE A 114 0.08 4.17 25.06
N ASP A 115 0.97 3.35 25.62
CA ASP A 115 2.38 3.64 25.74
C ASP A 115 3.04 3.15 24.44
N PRO A 116 3.80 3.98 23.72
CA PRO A 116 4.53 3.53 22.53
C PRO A 116 5.38 2.28 22.76
N ARG A 117 5.82 2.05 24.00
CA ARG A 117 6.55 0.83 24.41
C ARG A 117 5.65 -0.40 24.48
N LYS A 118 4.37 -0.23 24.78
CA LYS A 118 3.36 -1.30 24.80
C LYS A 118 2.80 -1.62 23.43
N PHE A 119 2.98 -0.76 22.42
CA PHE A 119 2.68 -1.07 21.04
C PHE A 119 3.44 -2.31 20.53
N ALA A 120 4.67 -2.49 21.02
CA ALA A 120 5.48 -3.69 20.71
C ALA A 120 4.98 -4.94 21.44
N GLU A 121 4.26 -4.78 22.57
CA GLU A 121 3.69 -5.87 23.39
C GLU A 121 2.23 -6.21 23.02
N MET A 122 1.51 -5.27 22.38
CA MET A 122 0.20 -5.55 21.81
C MET A 122 0.37 -6.52 20.63
N GLY A 123 -0.26 -7.67 20.72
CA GLY A 123 -0.18 -8.70 19.68
C GLY A 123 -0.31 -8.05 18.28
N GLY A 124 0.57 -8.43 17.35
CA GLY A 124 0.82 -7.74 16.08
C GLY A 124 -0.42 -7.44 15.22
N GLU A 125 -1.55 -8.11 15.48
CA GLU A 125 -2.83 -7.93 14.79
C GLU A 125 -3.50 -6.59 15.11
N LEU A 126 -3.57 -6.19 16.39
CA LEU A 126 -4.21 -4.95 16.81
C LEU A 126 -3.38 -3.72 16.38
N ALA A 127 -2.06 -3.82 16.44
CA ALA A 127 -1.17 -2.77 15.94
C ALA A 127 -1.32 -2.59 14.42
N LYS A 128 -1.50 -3.69 13.69
CA LYS A 128 -1.74 -3.68 12.25
C LYS A 128 -3.09 -3.05 11.90
N GLU A 129 -4.15 -3.40 12.63
CA GLU A 129 -5.49 -2.83 12.45
C GLU A 129 -5.48 -1.31 12.70
N LEU A 130 -4.81 -0.86 13.78
CA LEU A 130 -4.66 0.56 14.06
C LEU A 130 -3.87 1.29 12.97
N LEU A 131 -2.77 0.70 12.48
CA LEU A 131 -1.99 1.27 11.39
C LEU A 131 -2.85 1.42 10.14
N GLU A 132 -3.59 0.38 9.74
CA GLU A 132 -4.46 0.44 8.57
C GLU A 132 -5.54 1.52 8.75
N THR A 133 -6.15 1.63 9.94
CA THR A 133 -7.12 2.69 10.24
C THR A 133 -6.50 4.08 10.14
N LEU A 134 -5.31 4.31 10.68
CA LEU A 134 -4.61 5.58 10.53
C LEU A 134 -4.31 5.90 9.05
N LEU A 135 -3.90 4.90 8.28
CA LEU A 135 -3.65 5.06 6.85
C LEU A 135 -4.91 5.41 6.06
N THR A 136 -6.11 4.99 6.49
CA THR A 136 -7.37 5.38 5.82
C THR A 136 -7.64 6.88 5.87
N SER A 137 -7.09 7.60 6.85
CA SER A 137 -7.19 9.06 6.95
C SER A 137 -6.39 9.81 5.87
N LEU A 138 -5.51 9.10 5.16
CA LEU A 138 -4.66 9.65 4.13
C LEU A 138 -5.29 9.52 2.74
N THR A 139 -4.97 10.45 1.85
CA THR A 139 -5.28 10.29 0.43
C THR A 139 -4.46 9.16 -0.17
N ARG A 140 -4.91 8.60 -1.32
CA ARG A 140 -4.20 7.53 -2.03
C ARG A 140 -2.70 7.82 -2.20
N ASN A 141 -2.36 9.00 -2.72
CA ASN A 141 -0.96 9.36 -2.96
C ASN A 141 -0.15 9.45 -1.66
N GLU A 142 -0.76 9.93 -0.59
CA GLU A 142 -0.16 10.00 0.74
C GLU A 142 0.09 8.60 1.31
N GLN A 143 -0.87 7.66 1.15
CA GLN A 143 -0.70 6.26 1.55
C GLN A 143 0.45 5.59 0.80
N VAL A 144 0.52 5.79 -0.54
CA VAL A 144 1.62 5.26 -1.37
C VAL A 144 2.97 5.67 -0.81
N VAL A 145 3.14 6.96 -0.55
CA VAL A 145 4.43 7.50 -0.10
C VAL A 145 4.77 7.00 1.31
N ILE A 146 3.81 6.98 2.24
CA ILE A 146 4.05 6.47 3.61
C ILE A 146 4.40 4.98 3.57
N ARG A 147 3.66 4.16 2.80
CA ARG A 147 3.96 2.73 2.69
C ARG A 147 5.34 2.48 2.09
N LEU A 148 5.74 3.22 1.07
CA LEU A 148 7.05 3.05 0.45
C LEU A 148 8.18 3.58 1.34
N MET A 149 8.07 4.82 1.81
CA MET A 149 9.18 5.47 2.52
C MET A 149 9.27 5.09 3.99
N ASP A 150 8.12 5.05 4.71
CA ASP A 150 8.14 4.88 6.17
C ASP A 150 7.94 3.41 6.59
N LEU A 151 7.18 2.60 5.83
CA LEU A 151 6.98 1.18 6.17
C LEU A 151 7.92 0.22 5.43
N GLN A 152 8.37 0.58 4.23
CA GLN A 152 9.29 -0.25 3.42
C GLN A 152 10.69 0.36 3.32
N GLU A 153 10.95 1.46 4.03
CA GLU A 153 12.26 2.14 4.12
C GLU A 153 12.86 2.51 2.75
N LYS A 154 11.99 2.77 1.76
CA LYS A 154 12.42 3.18 0.42
C LYS A 154 12.93 4.61 0.42
N SER A 155 14.07 4.83 -0.23
CA SER A 155 14.60 6.17 -0.48
C SER A 155 13.66 6.99 -1.38
N ILE A 156 13.87 8.30 -1.43
CA ILE A 156 13.13 9.20 -2.33
C ILE A 156 13.31 8.77 -3.78
N LEU A 157 14.54 8.43 -4.19
CA LEU A 157 14.84 8.00 -5.56
C LEU A 157 14.11 6.71 -5.92
N GLU A 158 14.19 5.67 -5.09
CA GLU A 158 13.45 4.43 -5.31
C GLU A 158 11.93 4.69 -5.37
N THR A 159 11.42 5.58 -4.50
CA THR A 159 10.00 5.96 -4.52
C THR A 159 9.62 6.66 -5.82
N CYS A 160 10.49 7.53 -6.35
CA CYS A 160 10.28 8.15 -7.66
C CYS A 160 10.25 7.12 -8.79
N GLU A 161 11.17 6.16 -8.78
CA GLU A 161 11.22 5.07 -9.77
C GLU A 161 9.96 4.21 -9.72
N LEU A 162 9.53 3.80 -8.52
CA LEU A 162 8.36 2.94 -8.32
C LEU A 162 7.04 3.65 -8.67
N THR A 163 6.92 4.94 -8.37
CA THR A 163 5.67 5.71 -8.59
C THR A 163 5.64 6.40 -9.94
N GLY A 164 6.80 6.69 -10.52
CA GLY A 164 6.94 7.58 -11.69
C GLY A 164 6.73 9.07 -11.34
N TRP A 165 6.84 9.44 -10.07
CA TRP A 165 6.70 10.84 -9.64
C TRP A 165 8.05 11.53 -9.53
N GLY A 166 8.06 12.85 -9.71
CA GLY A 166 9.26 13.65 -9.44
C GLY A 166 9.51 13.81 -7.94
N GLU A 167 10.78 14.05 -7.57
CA GLU A 167 11.21 14.17 -6.17
C GLU A 167 10.41 15.19 -5.37
N SER A 168 10.14 16.38 -5.94
CA SER A 168 9.38 17.44 -5.26
C SER A 168 7.99 16.95 -4.88
N LYS A 169 7.31 16.19 -5.76
CA LYS A 169 6.01 15.61 -5.47
C LYS A 169 6.09 14.58 -4.35
N VAL A 170 7.08 13.69 -4.37
CA VAL A 170 7.30 12.70 -3.32
C VAL A 170 7.54 13.38 -1.97
N LYS A 171 8.48 14.33 -1.91
CA LYS A 171 8.84 15.06 -0.68
C LYS A 171 7.63 15.82 -0.08
N VAL A 172 6.89 16.56 -0.90
CA VAL A 172 5.71 17.32 -0.43
C VAL A 172 4.59 16.39 0.02
N THR A 173 4.36 15.29 -0.69
CA THR A 173 3.34 14.31 -0.33
C THR A 173 3.68 13.62 0.99
N ALA A 174 4.93 13.20 1.19
CA ALA A 174 5.41 12.62 2.46
C ALA A 174 5.23 13.58 3.64
N MET A 175 5.61 14.84 3.47
CA MET A 175 5.47 15.87 4.50
C MET A 175 3.99 16.05 4.90
N ARG A 176 3.09 16.14 3.92
CA ARG A 176 1.64 16.30 4.17
C ARG A 176 1.06 15.09 4.88
N ALA A 177 1.42 13.91 4.43
CA ALA A 177 0.97 12.64 5.01
C ALA A 177 1.40 12.51 6.48
N ARG A 178 2.67 12.71 6.78
CA ARG A 178 3.20 12.66 8.15
C ARG A 178 2.52 13.68 9.07
N ARG A 179 2.22 14.88 8.56
CA ARG A 179 1.47 15.89 9.33
C ARG A 179 0.05 15.43 9.66
N LYS A 180 -0.64 14.78 8.71
CA LYS A 180 -1.98 14.23 8.95
C LYS A 180 -1.95 13.09 9.96
N LEU A 181 -1.03 12.14 9.81
CA LEU A 181 -0.85 11.04 10.75
C LEU A 181 -0.55 11.54 12.17
N LYS A 182 0.34 12.53 12.31
CA LYS A 182 0.63 13.14 13.61
C LYS A 182 -0.64 13.72 14.26
N ARG A 183 -1.46 14.43 13.48
CA ARG A 183 -2.74 14.98 13.99
C ARG A 183 -3.72 13.87 14.39
N ALA A 184 -3.81 12.79 13.62
CA ALA A 184 -4.67 11.66 13.95
C ALA A 184 -4.22 10.96 15.23
N LEU A 185 -2.91 10.73 15.40
CA LEU A 185 -2.33 10.18 16.63
C LEU A 185 -2.60 11.05 17.84
N THR A 186 -2.38 12.38 17.74
CA THR A 186 -2.65 13.31 18.85
C THR A 186 -4.13 13.29 19.26
N ARG A 187 -5.06 13.14 18.31
CA ARG A 187 -6.49 13.00 18.63
C ARG A 187 -6.76 11.72 19.40
N LEU A 188 -6.19 10.59 19.00
CA LEU A 188 -6.31 9.30 19.70
C LEU A 188 -5.79 9.39 21.12
N GLU A 189 -4.63 10.01 21.32
CA GLU A 189 -4.03 10.24 22.65
C GLU A 189 -4.96 11.08 23.54
N ASN A 190 -5.53 12.15 23.01
CA ASN A 190 -6.45 13.04 23.74
C ASN A 190 -7.76 12.32 24.15
N ILE A 191 -8.34 11.51 23.24
CA ILE A 191 -9.53 10.69 23.52
C ILE A 191 -9.21 9.69 24.62
N SER A 192 -8.10 9.00 24.55
CA SER A 192 -7.63 8.03 25.55
C SER A 192 -7.41 8.68 26.93
N GLN A 193 -6.87 9.90 26.97
CA GLN A 193 -6.68 10.63 28.24
C GLN A 193 -7.98 11.14 28.86
N ASN A 194 -8.94 11.59 28.04
CA ASN A 194 -10.24 12.03 28.51
C ASN A 194 -11.06 10.88 29.12
N HIS A 195 -11.06 9.71 28.49
CA HIS A 195 -11.73 8.52 29.04
C HIS A 195 -11.12 8.08 30.40
N LYS A 196 -9.82 8.22 30.60
CA LYS A 196 -9.19 7.93 31.92
C LYS A 196 -9.65 8.88 33.02
N LYS A 197 -10.00 10.13 32.69
CA LYS A 197 -10.48 11.11 33.68
C LYS A 197 -11.94 10.87 34.13
N PHE A 198 -12.74 10.18 33.34
CA PHE A 198 -14.16 9.90 33.65
C PHE A 198 -14.38 8.54 34.34
N HIS A 199 -13.36 7.71 34.50
CA HIS A 199 -13.45 6.36 35.07
C HIS A 199 -12.53 6.17 36.29
N LEU A 200 -12.23 7.22 37.04
CA LEU A 200 -11.72 7.10 38.41
C LEU A 200 -12.91 7.12 39.37
N PRO A 201 -13.06 6.09 40.21
CA PRO A 201 -14.11 6.00 41.22
C PRO A 201 -13.98 7.10 42.26
#